data_c888607d9028556e4ae3b241ff44d3e6
#
_entry.id   c888607d9028556e4ae3b241ff44d3e6
#
_cell.length_a   1.000
_cell.length_b   1.000
_cell.length_c   1.000
_cell.angle_alpha   90.00
_cell.angle_beta   90.00
_cell.angle_gamma   90.00
#
_symmetry.space_group_name_H-M   'P 1'
#
loop_
_entity.id
_entity.type
_entity.pdbx_description
1 polymer ?
#
loop_
_entity_poly.entity_id
_entity_poly.type
_entity_poly.pdbx_seq_one_letter_code
_entity_poly.pdbx_strand_id
1 'polypeptide(L)'
;MLAIAEDIECKALSISGVLGSPGSTQPVGRVRVASMEGIAAFYLSGRFRELARTHPEIVIELVTERHLINLTKREADISVSFVPPQGARLKVRTVGAIRLALFAAPAYLASRGMPASRDELQQHDFVDYVEDLLAISSVHWLLDVLEPTSVVFRSTSLAAQQGAVAAGFGIGLLPLFCSKRDPTLVPVLPDEVVVMRDVFLTVHEDIEHLGRVRAVTRFLAGLFDREAAYLTWF
;
A
#
# COMPACT_ATOMS: atom_id res chain seq x y z
N MET A 1 -28.43 -17.88 -7.23
CA MET A 1 -28.68 -17.33 -8.57
C MET A 1 -27.64 -16.26 -8.93
N LEU A 2 -27.36 -15.28 -8.07
CA LEU A 2 -26.34 -14.24 -8.33
C LEU A 2 -24.93 -14.84 -8.59
N ALA A 3 -24.46 -15.74 -7.75
CA ALA A 3 -23.15 -16.38 -7.87
C ALA A 3 -22.97 -17.20 -9.18
N ILE A 4 -24.06 -17.76 -9.73
CA ILE A 4 -24.01 -18.49 -10.99
C ILE A 4 -23.95 -17.52 -12.18
N ALA A 5 -24.62 -16.38 -12.09
CA ALA A 5 -24.55 -15.32 -13.12
C ALA A 5 -23.15 -14.69 -13.16
N GLU A 6 -22.54 -14.44 -12.03
CA GLU A 6 -21.16 -13.94 -11.91
C GLU A 6 -20.13 -14.94 -12.45
N ASP A 7 -20.33 -16.24 -12.24
CA ASP A 7 -19.46 -17.29 -12.78
C ASP A 7 -19.58 -17.42 -14.31
N ILE A 8 -20.79 -17.26 -14.84
CA ILE A 8 -21.05 -17.24 -16.30
C ILE A 8 -20.43 -15.97 -16.92
N GLU A 9 -20.58 -14.82 -16.31
CA GLU A 9 -20.00 -13.56 -16.78
C GLU A 9 -18.46 -13.62 -16.77
N CYS A 10 -17.88 -14.19 -15.73
CA CYS A 10 -16.42 -14.39 -15.62
C CYS A 10 -15.90 -15.38 -16.68
N LYS A 11 -16.64 -16.46 -16.96
CA LYS A 11 -16.31 -17.40 -18.04
C LYS A 11 -16.49 -16.76 -19.43
N ALA A 12 -17.52 -15.95 -19.64
CA ALA A 12 -17.73 -15.21 -20.88
C ALA A 12 -16.61 -14.19 -21.11
N LEU A 13 -16.19 -13.46 -20.09
CA LEU A 13 -15.05 -12.53 -20.15
C LEU A 13 -13.70 -13.23 -20.38
N SER A 14 -13.53 -14.45 -19.83
CA SER A 14 -12.33 -15.25 -20.10
C SER A 14 -12.29 -15.76 -21.53
N ILE A 15 -13.44 -16.13 -22.11
CA ILE A 15 -13.59 -16.51 -23.52
C ILE A 15 -13.34 -15.29 -24.43
N SER A 16 -13.84 -14.09 -24.09
CA SER A 16 -13.58 -12.86 -24.83
C SER A 16 -12.10 -12.46 -24.79
N GLY A 17 -11.42 -12.73 -23.67
CA GLY A 17 -9.97 -12.52 -23.54
C GLY A 17 -9.12 -13.53 -24.33
N VAL A 18 -9.68 -14.69 -24.67
CA VAL A 18 -9.04 -15.70 -25.54
C VAL A 18 -9.39 -15.45 -27.02
N LEU A 19 -10.54 -14.82 -27.29
CA LEU A 19 -11.01 -14.45 -28.64
C LEU A 19 -10.62 -13.02 -29.04
N GLY A 20 -9.63 -12.41 -28.36
CA GLY A 20 -9.00 -11.16 -28.84
C GLY A 20 -8.68 -11.30 -30.32
N SER A 21 -8.87 -10.23 -31.08
CA SER A 21 -8.76 -10.18 -32.55
C SER A 21 -7.63 -11.08 -33.06
N PRO A 22 -7.86 -11.89 -34.12
CA PRO A 22 -6.83 -12.78 -34.66
C PRO A 22 -5.59 -11.94 -35.07
N GLY A 23 -4.52 -12.01 -34.26
CA GLY A 23 -3.27 -11.27 -34.49
C GLY A 23 -2.76 -10.43 -33.33
N SER A 24 -3.56 -10.10 -32.30
CA SER A 24 -3.09 -9.39 -31.11
C SER A 24 -2.61 -10.37 -30.06
N THR A 25 -1.29 -10.42 -29.83
CA THR A 25 -0.67 -11.18 -28.73
C THR A 25 -0.69 -10.40 -27.39
N GLN A 26 -1.27 -9.19 -27.38
CA GLN A 26 -1.29 -8.34 -26.20
C GLN A 26 -2.48 -8.68 -25.26
N PRO A 27 -2.23 -8.70 -23.94
CA PRO A 27 -3.28 -8.97 -22.97
C PRO A 27 -4.26 -7.78 -22.87
N VAL A 28 -5.57 -8.12 -22.87
CA VAL A 28 -6.70 -7.16 -22.90
C VAL A 28 -7.61 -7.36 -21.71
N GLY A 29 -8.28 -6.29 -21.25
CA GLY A 29 -9.37 -6.34 -20.29
C GLY A 29 -9.05 -5.69 -18.94
N ARG A 30 -9.96 -5.85 -17.99
CA ARG A 30 -9.85 -5.24 -16.65
C ARG A 30 -9.04 -6.12 -15.72
N VAL A 31 -8.24 -5.50 -14.86
CA VAL A 31 -7.57 -6.14 -13.72
C VAL A 31 -7.81 -5.28 -12.48
N ARG A 32 -8.49 -5.88 -11.50
CA ARG A 32 -8.74 -5.23 -10.21
C ARG A 32 -7.60 -5.50 -9.25
N VAL A 33 -6.93 -4.43 -8.85
CA VAL A 33 -5.82 -4.45 -7.89
C VAL A 33 -6.31 -3.86 -6.58
N ALA A 34 -6.26 -4.66 -5.53
CA ALA A 34 -6.59 -4.25 -4.19
C ALA A 34 -5.34 -3.84 -3.41
N SER A 35 -5.42 -2.76 -2.65
CA SER A 35 -4.30 -2.33 -1.81
C SER A 35 -4.76 -1.43 -0.66
N MET A 36 -3.89 -1.24 0.33
CA MET A 36 -4.12 -0.23 1.37
C MET A 36 -4.05 1.18 0.77
N GLU A 37 -4.86 2.10 1.33
CA GLU A 37 -5.00 3.48 0.83
C GLU A 37 -3.66 4.17 0.58
N GLY A 38 -2.75 4.15 1.55
CA GLY A 38 -1.50 4.89 1.47
C GLY A 38 -0.62 4.48 0.29
N ILE A 39 -0.36 3.17 0.14
CA ILE A 39 0.48 2.70 -0.97
C ILE A 39 -0.23 2.84 -2.32
N ALA A 40 -1.56 2.69 -2.35
CA ALA A 40 -2.35 2.90 -3.55
C ALA A 40 -2.26 4.35 -4.03
N ALA A 41 -2.53 5.32 -3.15
CA ALA A 41 -2.59 6.74 -3.48
C ALA A 41 -1.20 7.35 -3.73
N PHE A 42 -0.24 7.12 -2.85
CA PHE A 42 1.06 7.80 -2.91
C PHE A 42 2.10 7.08 -3.76
N TYR A 43 1.91 5.79 -4.02
CA TYR A 43 2.91 5.00 -4.74
C TYR A 43 2.38 4.38 -6.04
N LEU A 44 1.39 3.48 -5.98
CA LEU A 44 0.98 2.66 -7.13
C LEU A 44 0.29 3.47 -8.23
N SER A 45 -0.60 4.41 -7.88
CA SER A 45 -1.42 5.15 -8.85
C SER A 45 -0.58 5.81 -9.95
N GLY A 46 0.49 6.48 -9.59
CA GLY A 46 1.38 7.14 -10.55
C GLY A 46 2.20 6.16 -11.40
N ARG A 47 2.56 4.99 -10.84
CA ARG A 47 3.38 3.97 -11.52
C ARG A 47 2.61 3.16 -12.55
N PHE A 48 1.31 3.02 -12.39
CA PHE A 48 0.46 2.36 -13.38
C PHE A 48 0.46 3.05 -14.75
N ARG A 49 0.93 4.31 -14.84
CA ARG A 49 1.17 4.96 -16.14
C ARG A 49 2.19 4.21 -17.00
N GLU A 50 3.22 3.60 -16.40
CA GLU A 50 4.20 2.78 -17.12
C GLU A 50 3.53 1.52 -17.70
N LEU A 51 2.71 0.85 -16.90
CA LEU A 51 1.93 -0.29 -17.36
C LEU A 51 0.99 0.08 -18.52
N ALA A 52 0.28 1.20 -18.40
CA ALA A 52 -0.64 1.66 -19.45
C ALA A 52 0.08 1.97 -20.78
N ARG A 53 1.35 2.36 -20.75
CA ARG A 53 2.15 2.57 -21.98
C ARG A 53 2.56 1.27 -22.65
N THR A 54 2.83 0.21 -21.88
CA THR A 54 3.25 -1.10 -22.40
C THR A 54 2.08 -2.04 -22.69
N HIS A 55 0.96 -1.84 -22.01
CA HIS A 55 -0.25 -2.64 -22.14
C HIS A 55 -1.49 -1.73 -22.18
N PRO A 56 -1.71 -0.98 -23.27
CA PRO A 56 -2.75 0.07 -23.35
C PRO A 56 -4.18 -0.49 -23.29
N GLU A 57 -4.38 -1.77 -23.56
CA GLU A 57 -5.66 -2.44 -23.52
C GLU A 57 -6.01 -3.05 -22.16
N ILE A 58 -5.10 -2.90 -21.14
CA ILE A 58 -5.39 -3.28 -19.76
C ILE A 58 -5.95 -2.07 -19.01
N VAL A 59 -7.14 -2.23 -18.46
CA VAL A 59 -7.74 -1.25 -17.54
C VAL A 59 -7.47 -1.69 -16.10
N ILE A 60 -6.79 -0.85 -15.33
CA ILE A 60 -6.58 -1.09 -13.89
C ILE A 60 -7.74 -0.50 -13.10
N GLU A 61 -8.39 -1.33 -12.30
CA GLU A 61 -9.32 -0.92 -11.26
C GLU A 61 -8.59 -1.00 -9.91
N LEU A 62 -8.09 0.14 -9.43
CA LEU A 62 -7.39 0.20 -8.14
C LEU A 62 -8.41 0.41 -7.01
N VAL A 63 -8.53 -0.59 -6.15
CA VAL A 63 -9.49 -0.60 -5.04
C VAL A 63 -8.74 -0.45 -3.74
N THR A 64 -9.17 0.53 -2.94
CA THR A 64 -8.60 0.77 -1.61
C THR A 64 -9.64 0.41 -0.56
N GLU A 65 -9.34 -0.58 0.25
CA GLU A 65 -10.24 -1.01 1.30
C GLU A 65 -9.57 -0.98 2.67
N ARG A 66 -10.41 -0.78 3.69
CA ARG A 66 -10.00 -0.81 5.10
C ARG A 66 -9.81 -2.22 5.63
N HIS A 67 -10.28 -3.23 4.92
CA HIS A 67 -10.26 -4.65 5.33
C HIS A 67 -9.27 -5.41 4.46
N LEU A 68 -8.80 -6.56 4.95
CA LEU A 68 -8.14 -7.54 4.10
C LEU A 68 -9.14 -8.00 3.02
N ILE A 69 -8.89 -7.58 1.78
CA ILE A 69 -9.74 -7.96 0.65
C ILE A 69 -9.72 -9.49 0.52
N ASN A 70 -10.90 -10.04 0.41
CA ASN A 70 -11.06 -11.47 0.26
C ASN A 70 -10.93 -11.87 -1.22
N LEU A 71 -9.70 -12.15 -1.65
CA LEU A 71 -9.42 -12.64 -3.00
C LEU A 71 -10.18 -13.95 -3.32
N THR A 72 -10.53 -14.75 -2.32
CA THR A 72 -11.30 -15.97 -2.52
C THR A 72 -12.76 -15.70 -2.91
N LYS A 73 -13.29 -14.52 -2.54
CA LYS A 73 -14.61 -14.02 -2.98
C LYS A 73 -14.56 -13.26 -4.30
N ARG A 74 -13.39 -13.21 -4.97
CA ARG A 74 -13.17 -12.49 -6.22
C ARG A 74 -13.46 -10.98 -6.16
N GLU A 75 -13.30 -10.37 -5.00
CA GLU A 75 -13.41 -8.93 -4.82
C GLU A 75 -12.29 -8.18 -5.54
N ALA A 76 -11.12 -8.86 -5.71
CA ALA A 76 -10.01 -8.37 -6.54
C ALA A 76 -9.29 -9.54 -7.23
N ASP A 77 -8.53 -9.23 -8.29
CA ASP A 77 -7.69 -10.18 -9.02
C ASP A 77 -6.31 -10.31 -8.37
N ILE A 78 -5.77 -9.18 -7.91
CA ILE A 78 -4.44 -9.07 -7.31
C ILE A 78 -4.57 -8.25 -6.02
N SER A 79 -3.81 -8.62 -4.98
CA SER A 79 -3.66 -7.80 -3.77
C SER A 79 -2.21 -7.43 -3.54
N VAL A 80 -1.99 -6.15 -3.14
CA VAL A 80 -0.72 -5.64 -2.62
C VAL A 80 -0.95 -5.25 -1.17
N SER A 81 -0.30 -5.95 -0.24
CA SER A 81 -0.53 -5.80 1.21
C SER A 81 0.77 -5.86 2.00
N PHE A 82 0.72 -5.40 3.27
CA PHE A 82 1.83 -5.48 4.22
C PHE A 82 1.65 -6.62 5.25
N VAL A 83 0.57 -7.35 5.12
CA VAL A 83 0.28 -8.54 5.93
C VAL A 83 -0.02 -9.67 4.96
N PRO A 84 0.56 -10.85 5.15
CA PRO A 84 0.34 -11.97 4.24
C PRO A 84 -1.14 -12.38 4.30
N PRO A 85 -1.89 -12.31 3.17
CA PRO A 85 -3.27 -12.74 3.14
C PRO A 85 -3.39 -14.23 3.43
N GLN A 86 -4.44 -14.60 4.15
CA GLN A 86 -4.79 -16.01 4.41
C GLN A 86 -5.95 -16.44 3.51
N GLY A 87 -5.88 -17.65 2.99
CA GLY A 87 -6.93 -18.22 2.17
C GLY A 87 -6.46 -19.40 1.35
N ALA A 88 -7.39 -20.29 0.98
CA ALA A 88 -7.11 -21.41 0.10
C ALA A 88 -6.83 -20.90 -1.32
N ARG A 89 -5.93 -21.59 -2.02
CA ARG A 89 -5.61 -21.35 -3.43
C ARG A 89 -5.06 -19.94 -3.73
N LEU A 90 -4.44 -19.28 -2.74
CA LEU A 90 -3.75 -18.02 -2.90
C LEU A 90 -2.25 -18.26 -3.10
N LYS A 91 -1.69 -17.67 -4.14
CA LYS A 91 -0.25 -17.56 -4.34
C LYS A 91 0.22 -16.25 -3.78
N VAL A 92 0.95 -16.33 -2.68
CA VAL A 92 1.52 -15.17 -1.97
C VAL A 92 3.02 -15.12 -2.25
N ARG A 93 3.51 -13.95 -2.63
CA ARG A 93 4.94 -13.69 -2.84
C ARG A 93 5.34 -12.42 -2.13
N THR A 94 6.45 -12.46 -1.39
CA THR A 94 7.15 -11.23 -0.97
C THR A 94 7.83 -10.62 -2.20
N VAL A 95 7.52 -9.35 -2.50
CA VAL A 95 8.04 -8.65 -3.68
C VAL A 95 8.96 -7.49 -3.34
N GLY A 96 9.12 -7.18 -2.08
CA GLY A 96 9.98 -6.12 -1.58
C GLY A 96 9.63 -5.76 -0.15
N ALA A 97 10.15 -4.62 0.29
CA ALA A 97 9.84 -4.06 1.60
C ALA A 97 9.66 -2.54 1.49
N ILE A 98 8.98 -1.96 2.47
CA ILE A 98 8.91 -0.52 2.69
C ILE A 98 9.53 -0.16 4.02
N ARG A 99 10.05 1.05 4.13
CA ARG A 99 10.47 1.65 5.38
C ARG A 99 9.48 2.71 5.82
N LEU A 100 9.17 2.70 7.11
CA LEU A 100 8.50 3.79 7.79
C LEU A 100 9.53 4.48 8.70
N ALA A 101 9.34 5.78 8.90
CA ALA A 101 10.16 6.60 9.79
C ALA A 101 9.28 7.63 10.48
N LEU A 102 9.77 8.20 11.56
CA LEU A 102 9.12 9.31 12.23
C LEU A 102 9.35 10.60 11.43
N PHE A 103 8.29 11.39 11.29
CA PHE A 103 8.31 12.70 10.65
C PHE A 103 7.58 13.73 11.49
N ALA A 104 7.99 14.98 11.38
CA ALA A 104 7.30 16.12 11.97
C ALA A 104 7.44 17.35 11.07
N ALA A 105 6.57 18.33 11.25
CA ALA A 105 6.71 19.63 10.61
C ALA A 105 7.86 20.46 11.27
N PRO A 106 8.64 21.24 10.50
CA PRO A 106 9.66 22.14 11.06
C PRO A 106 9.10 23.10 12.12
N ALA A 107 7.89 23.61 11.91
CA ALA A 107 7.22 24.50 12.85
C ALA A 107 6.93 23.84 14.21
N TYR A 108 6.51 22.57 14.21
CA TYR A 108 6.32 21.79 15.42
C TYR A 108 7.65 21.63 16.19
N LEU A 109 8.71 21.22 15.48
CA LEU A 109 10.03 21.01 16.08
C LEU A 109 10.65 22.32 16.58
N ALA A 110 10.39 23.46 15.92
CA ALA A 110 10.84 24.77 16.39
C ALA A 110 10.21 25.14 17.74
N SER A 111 8.99 24.70 18.03
CA SER A 111 8.29 24.99 19.29
C SER A 111 8.54 23.98 20.41
N ARG A 112 8.76 22.70 20.05
CA ARG A 112 8.86 21.60 21.03
C ARG A 112 10.28 21.02 21.18
N GLY A 113 11.18 21.40 20.28
CA GLY A 113 12.52 20.82 20.17
C GLY A 113 12.57 19.62 19.23
N MET A 114 13.78 19.30 18.76
CA MET A 114 14.07 18.05 18.05
C MET A 114 14.48 17.02 19.11
N PRO A 115 13.80 15.88 19.25
CA PRO A 115 14.21 14.84 20.20
C PRO A 115 15.59 14.30 19.81
N ALA A 116 16.50 14.20 20.79
CA ALA A 116 17.85 13.70 20.60
C ALA A 116 17.99 12.19 20.86
N SER A 117 16.96 11.56 21.40
CA SER A 117 16.92 10.12 21.69
C SER A 117 15.48 9.58 21.66
N ARG A 118 15.36 8.25 21.65
CA ARG A 118 14.04 7.57 21.74
C ARG A 118 13.29 7.90 23.04
N ASP A 119 14.02 8.10 24.15
CA ASP A 119 13.40 8.41 25.44
C ASP A 119 12.74 9.81 25.41
N GLU A 120 13.32 10.76 24.69
CA GLU A 120 12.76 12.09 24.55
C GLU A 120 11.47 12.12 23.74
N LEU A 121 11.20 11.10 22.90
CA LEU A 121 9.95 10.98 22.18
C LEU A 121 8.72 10.96 23.10
N GLN A 122 8.88 10.51 24.36
CA GLN A 122 7.79 10.49 25.35
C GLN A 122 7.32 11.92 25.75
N GLN A 123 8.08 12.96 25.42
CA GLN A 123 7.75 14.35 25.68
C GLN A 123 7.03 15.03 24.51
N HIS A 124 6.81 14.30 23.42
CA HIS A 124 6.20 14.81 22.20
C HIS A 124 4.76 14.34 22.01
N ASP A 125 4.03 15.12 21.22
CA ASP A 125 2.69 14.78 20.77
C ASP A 125 2.76 13.94 19.49
N PHE A 126 1.82 12.99 19.35
CA PHE A 126 1.79 12.08 18.22
C PHE A 126 0.50 12.19 17.40
N VAL A 127 0.64 11.89 16.11
CA VAL A 127 -0.45 11.60 15.18
C VAL A 127 -0.46 10.10 14.94
N ASP A 128 -1.63 9.45 15.12
CA ASP A 128 -1.73 8.00 15.09
C ASP A 128 -3.03 7.51 14.45
N TYR A 129 -3.21 6.20 14.43
CA TYR A 129 -4.43 5.56 13.98
C TYR A 129 -5.56 5.64 15.02
N VAL A 130 -6.81 5.52 14.53
CA VAL A 130 -7.97 5.23 15.38
C VAL A 130 -7.98 3.74 15.65
N GLU A 131 -7.52 3.32 16.81
CA GLU A 131 -7.17 1.93 17.14
C GLU A 131 -8.33 0.96 16.99
N ASP A 132 -9.51 1.30 17.54
CA ASP A 132 -10.72 0.48 17.50
C ASP A 132 -11.34 0.36 16.09
N LEU A 133 -10.90 1.18 15.14
CA LEU A 133 -11.32 1.13 13.74
C LEU A 133 -10.26 0.51 12.80
N LEU A 134 -9.12 0.06 13.34
CA LEU A 134 -8.14 -0.69 12.58
C LEU A 134 -8.67 -2.09 12.29
N ALA A 135 -9.06 -2.32 11.05
CA ALA A 135 -9.50 -3.64 10.58
C ALA A 135 -8.40 -4.72 10.68
N ILE A 136 -7.15 -4.30 10.76
CA ILE A 136 -5.96 -5.14 10.89
C ILE A 136 -5.10 -4.53 11.99
N SER A 137 -5.18 -5.04 13.20
CA SER A 137 -4.42 -4.53 14.35
C SER A 137 -2.90 -4.57 14.13
N SER A 138 -2.41 -5.52 13.34
CA SER A 138 -0.98 -5.66 13.01
C SER A 138 -0.41 -4.54 12.13
N VAL A 139 -1.19 -3.54 11.70
CA VAL A 139 -0.70 -2.34 11.01
C VAL A 139 -0.51 -1.13 11.93
N HIS A 140 -0.77 -1.27 13.22
CA HIS A 140 -0.49 -0.24 14.22
C HIS A 140 1.00 -0.21 14.57
N TRP A 141 1.82 0.13 13.61
CA TRP A 141 3.28 -0.02 13.68
C TRP A 141 3.98 1.03 14.56
N LEU A 142 3.30 2.09 14.98
CA LEU A 142 3.84 3.03 15.95
C LEU A 142 4.19 2.33 17.27
N LEU A 143 3.39 1.34 17.68
CA LEU A 143 3.63 0.56 18.90
C LEU A 143 4.93 -0.27 18.85
N ASP A 144 5.48 -0.55 17.65
CA ASP A 144 6.80 -1.19 17.53
C ASP A 144 7.95 -0.20 17.85
N VAL A 145 7.66 1.09 17.88
CA VAL A 145 8.62 2.14 18.20
C VAL A 145 8.50 2.56 19.66
N LEU A 146 7.29 2.96 20.07
CA LEU A 146 6.96 3.37 21.42
C LEU A 146 5.44 3.31 21.62
N GLU A 147 5.02 3.26 22.87
CA GLU A 147 3.64 3.58 23.28
C GLU A 147 3.59 5.08 23.61
N PRO A 148 2.93 5.92 22.78
CA PRO A 148 2.96 7.37 22.96
C PRO A 148 2.16 7.79 24.19
N THR A 149 2.70 8.69 25.01
CA THR A 149 2.01 9.26 26.17
C THR A 149 0.96 10.30 25.77
N SER A 150 1.13 10.97 24.63
CA SER A 150 0.23 11.99 24.11
C SER A 150 -0.08 11.74 22.65
N VAL A 151 -1.35 11.48 22.32
CA VAL A 151 -1.84 11.39 20.93
C VAL A 151 -2.88 12.47 20.71
N VAL A 152 -2.57 13.46 19.89
CA VAL A 152 -3.40 14.68 19.70
C VAL A 152 -4.26 14.64 18.44
N PHE A 153 -3.99 13.72 17.52
CA PHE A 153 -4.79 13.52 16.33
C PHE A 153 -4.80 12.03 15.95
N ARG A 154 -5.99 11.53 15.61
CA ARG A 154 -6.16 10.15 15.13
C ARG A 154 -6.95 10.13 13.83
N SER A 155 -6.53 9.27 12.90
CA SER A 155 -7.24 9.04 11.65
C SER A 155 -7.04 7.60 11.14
N THR A 156 -8.04 7.07 10.45
CA THR A 156 -7.93 5.80 9.71
C THR A 156 -7.29 5.98 8.33
N SER A 157 -7.11 7.23 7.87
CA SER A 157 -6.52 7.60 6.59
C SER A 157 -5.07 8.03 6.76
N LEU A 158 -4.15 7.39 6.04
CA LEU A 158 -2.74 7.79 6.02
C LEU A 158 -2.55 9.21 5.45
N ALA A 159 -3.36 9.58 4.46
CA ALA A 159 -3.31 10.93 3.89
C ALA A 159 -3.69 12.01 4.93
N ALA A 160 -4.70 11.73 5.75
CA ALA A 160 -5.09 12.64 6.82
C ALA A 160 -4.02 12.71 7.93
N GLN A 161 -3.38 11.59 8.28
CA GLN A 161 -2.26 11.58 9.23
C GLN A 161 -1.09 12.41 8.70
N GLN A 162 -0.67 12.20 7.44
CA GLN A 162 0.39 13.00 6.82
C GLN A 162 0.05 14.49 6.83
N GLY A 163 -1.18 14.87 6.47
CA GLY A 163 -1.64 16.25 6.50
C GLY A 163 -1.60 16.86 7.90
N ALA A 164 -1.99 16.11 8.94
CA ALA A 164 -1.93 16.56 10.32
C ALA A 164 -0.47 16.76 10.79
N VAL A 165 0.43 15.83 10.47
CA VAL A 165 1.87 15.99 10.75
C VAL A 165 2.43 17.21 10.06
N ALA A 166 2.13 17.41 8.77
CA ALA A 166 2.56 18.59 8.00
C ALA A 166 2.01 19.92 8.56
N ALA A 167 0.78 19.87 9.13
CA ALA A 167 0.18 21.02 9.80
C ALA A 167 0.77 21.30 11.21
N GLY A 168 1.69 20.45 11.72
CA GLY A 168 2.36 20.64 12.99
C GLY A 168 1.62 20.12 14.21
N PHE A 169 0.70 19.16 14.07
CA PHE A 169 0.02 18.55 15.23
C PHE A 169 0.99 17.75 16.10
N GLY A 170 2.00 17.13 15.53
CA GLY A 170 2.94 16.29 16.27
C GLY A 170 3.82 15.46 15.36
N ILE A 171 4.40 14.40 15.94
CA ILE A 171 5.21 13.40 15.23
C ILE A 171 4.31 12.28 14.71
N GLY A 172 4.54 11.81 13.49
CA GLY A 172 3.83 10.65 12.94
C GLY A 172 4.79 9.62 12.37
N LEU A 173 4.43 8.34 12.46
CA LEU A 173 5.14 7.25 11.79
C LEU A 173 4.57 7.09 10.38
N LEU A 174 5.32 7.51 9.37
CA LEU A 174 4.87 7.58 7.99
C LEU A 174 5.81 6.79 7.05
N PRO A 175 5.26 6.14 5.99
CA PRO A 175 6.08 5.48 4.99
C PRO A 175 6.95 6.47 4.20
N LEU A 176 8.19 6.08 3.86
CA LEU A 176 9.10 6.92 3.08
C LEU A 176 8.54 7.30 1.71
N PHE A 177 7.77 6.43 1.07
CA PHE A 177 7.26 6.69 -0.27
C PHE A 177 6.27 7.88 -0.36
N CYS A 178 5.70 8.32 0.75
CA CYS A 178 4.83 9.50 0.79
C CYS A 178 5.48 10.72 1.47
N SER A 179 6.47 10.51 2.33
CA SER A 179 6.93 11.56 3.26
C SER A 179 8.30 12.14 2.92
N LYS A 180 9.26 11.33 2.44
CA LYS A 180 10.65 11.79 2.27
C LYS A 180 10.87 12.88 1.21
N ARG A 181 9.90 13.11 0.34
CA ARG A 181 9.93 14.18 -0.67
C ARG A 181 8.98 15.31 -0.37
N ASP A 182 8.27 15.25 0.75
CA ASP A 182 7.39 16.31 1.18
C ASP A 182 8.24 17.40 1.89
N PRO A 183 8.37 18.61 1.32
CA PRO A 183 9.20 19.66 1.90
C PRO A 183 8.66 20.22 3.22
N THR A 184 7.41 19.89 3.57
CA THR A 184 6.79 20.29 4.84
C THR A 184 7.10 19.34 5.99
N LEU A 185 7.83 18.24 5.71
CA LEU A 185 8.17 17.21 6.68
C LEU A 185 9.69 17.04 6.80
N VAL A 186 10.15 16.87 8.02
CA VAL A 186 11.53 16.49 8.32
C VAL A 186 11.56 15.17 9.09
N PRO A 187 12.54 14.30 8.84
CA PRO A 187 12.68 13.07 9.58
C PRO A 187 13.11 13.33 11.02
N VAL A 188 12.60 12.50 11.93
CA VAL A 188 12.92 12.53 13.36
C VAL A 188 13.59 11.20 13.70
N LEU A 189 14.79 11.25 14.28
CA LEU A 189 15.62 10.09 14.66
C LEU A 189 15.73 9.04 13.53
N PRO A 190 16.10 9.41 12.30
CA PRO A 190 16.02 8.52 11.14
C PRO A 190 16.94 7.29 11.24
N ASP A 191 18.04 7.39 11.99
CA ASP A 191 18.98 6.28 12.16
C ASP A 191 18.63 5.37 13.36
N GLU A 192 17.90 5.92 14.33
CA GLU A 192 17.49 5.18 15.53
C GLU A 192 16.15 4.47 15.37
N VAL A 193 15.23 5.07 14.62
CA VAL A 193 13.89 4.53 14.37
C VAL A 193 13.79 4.00 12.95
N VAL A 194 13.93 2.68 12.82
CA VAL A 194 13.85 1.97 11.54
C VAL A 194 12.75 0.92 11.63
N VAL A 195 11.63 1.16 10.95
CA VAL A 195 10.52 0.21 10.87
C VAL A 195 10.41 -0.30 9.45
N MET A 196 10.68 -1.59 9.24
CA MET A 196 10.60 -2.25 7.94
C MET A 196 9.37 -3.15 7.86
N ARG A 197 8.70 -3.15 6.71
CA ARG A 197 7.55 -4.05 6.44
C ARG A 197 7.66 -4.65 5.06
N ASP A 198 7.47 -5.97 5.00
CA ASP A 198 7.42 -6.69 3.74
C ASP A 198 6.20 -6.31 2.93
N VAL A 199 6.34 -6.33 1.63
CA VAL A 199 5.26 -6.16 0.66
C VAL A 199 4.90 -7.51 0.06
N PHE A 200 3.66 -7.91 0.22
CA PHE A 200 3.11 -9.16 -0.30
C PHE A 200 2.28 -8.88 -1.53
N LEU A 201 2.58 -9.59 -2.60
CA LEU A 201 1.80 -9.64 -3.82
C LEU A 201 1.06 -10.98 -3.87
N THR A 202 -0.24 -10.93 -3.94
CA THR A 202 -1.10 -12.11 -3.88
C THR A 202 -2.02 -12.17 -5.08
N VAL A 203 -2.18 -13.36 -5.63
CA VAL A 203 -3.09 -13.66 -6.73
C VAL A 203 -3.78 -15.00 -6.48
N HIS A 204 -5.03 -15.17 -6.94
CA HIS A 204 -5.69 -16.46 -6.86
C HIS A 204 -5.20 -17.41 -7.96
N GLU A 205 -4.95 -18.68 -7.64
CA GLU A 205 -4.41 -19.68 -8.59
C GLU A 205 -5.25 -19.82 -9.86
N ASP A 206 -6.60 -19.72 -9.74
CA ASP A 206 -7.52 -19.87 -10.86
C ASP A 206 -7.36 -18.83 -11.96
N ILE A 207 -6.83 -17.66 -11.66
CA ILE A 207 -6.73 -16.54 -12.61
C ILE A 207 -5.28 -16.16 -12.93
N GLU A 208 -4.30 -16.71 -12.22
CA GLU A 208 -2.88 -16.41 -12.45
C GLU A 208 -2.45 -16.65 -13.91
N HIS A 209 -3.03 -17.67 -14.56
CA HIS A 209 -2.72 -18.04 -15.94
C HIS A 209 -3.24 -17.01 -16.97
N LEU A 210 -4.19 -16.13 -16.61
CA LEU A 210 -4.75 -15.12 -17.52
C LEU A 210 -3.68 -14.10 -17.91
N GLY A 211 -3.53 -13.85 -19.21
CA GLY A 211 -2.48 -12.98 -19.76
C GLY A 211 -2.44 -11.60 -19.11
N ARG A 212 -3.61 -10.95 -18.91
CA ARG A 212 -3.73 -9.64 -18.26
C ARG A 212 -3.30 -9.65 -16.78
N VAL A 213 -3.70 -10.69 -16.03
CA VAL A 213 -3.32 -10.83 -14.61
C VAL A 213 -1.81 -11.05 -14.49
N ARG A 214 -1.26 -11.91 -15.33
CA ARG A 214 0.19 -12.20 -15.38
C ARG A 214 1.00 -10.97 -15.76
N ALA A 215 0.52 -10.14 -16.70
CA ALA A 215 1.19 -8.89 -17.09
C ALA A 215 1.26 -7.91 -15.91
N VAL A 216 0.14 -7.68 -15.21
CA VAL A 216 0.07 -6.80 -14.05
C VAL A 216 0.90 -7.34 -12.88
N THR A 217 0.82 -8.64 -12.59
CA THR A 217 1.60 -9.28 -11.51
C THR A 217 3.11 -9.14 -11.78
N ARG A 218 3.55 -9.36 -13.03
CA ARG A 218 4.96 -9.20 -13.42
C ARG A 218 5.40 -7.73 -13.31
N PHE A 219 4.56 -6.81 -13.77
CA PHE A 219 4.83 -5.38 -13.66
C PHE A 219 5.02 -4.97 -12.20
N LEU A 220 4.09 -5.34 -11.30
CA LEU A 220 4.16 -5.01 -9.89
C LEU A 220 5.41 -5.61 -9.22
N ALA A 221 5.70 -6.89 -9.47
CA ALA A 221 6.90 -7.53 -8.91
C ALA A 221 8.19 -6.82 -9.38
N GLY A 222 8.30 -6.52 -10.68
CA GLY A 222 9.44 -5.78 -11.22
C GLY A 222 9.52 -4.32 -10.75
N LEU A 223 8.39 -3.67 -10.46
CA LEU A 223 8.34 -2.32 -9.90
C LEU A 223 8.96 -2.28 -8.50
N PHE A 224 8.55 -3.16 -7.59
CA PHE A 224 9.07 -3.22 -6.23
C PHE A 224 10.56 -3.56 -6.20
N ASP A 225 11.02 -4.44 -7.09
CA ASP A 225 12.43 -4.78 -7.22
C ASP A 225 13.27 -3.57 -7.69
N ARG A 226 12.85 -2.91 -8.77
CA ARG A 226 13.56 -1.73 -9.31
C ARG A 226 13.59 -0.54 -8.36
N GLU A 227 12.52 -0.34 -7.59
CA GLU A 227 12.38 0.82 -6.68
C GLU A 227 12.69 0.46 -5.21
N ALA A 228 13.33 -0.68 -4.94
CA ALA A 228 13.63 -1.12 -3.58
C ALA A 228 14.37 -0.03 -2.77
N ALA A 229 15.39 0.60 -3.35
CA ALA A 229 16.10 1.70 -2.70
C ALA A 229 15.20 2.93 -2.44
N TYR A 230 14.29 3.27 -3.37
CA TYR A 230 13.33 4.36 -3.16
C TYR A 230 12.41 4.11 -1.97
N LEU A 231 12.03 2.86 -1.75
CA LEU A 231 11.08 2.46 -0.71
C LEU A 231 11.73 2.29 0.67
N THR A 232 13.06 2.09 0.74
CA THR A 232 13.76 1.69 1.97
C THR A 232 14.87 2.64 2.44
N TRP A 233 15.39 3.53 1.58
CA TRP A 233 16.46 4.48 1.93
C TRP A 233 15.98 5.93 1.84
N PHE A 234 16.57 6.81 2.70
CA PHE A 234 16.38 8.26 2.63
C PHE A 234 17.04 8.89 1.40
#